data_94f22f1318a1170fe2af6841d9211266
#
_entry.id   94f22f1318a1170fe2af6841d9211266
#
_cell.length_a   1.000
_cell.length_b   1.000
_cell.length_c   1.000
_cell.angle_alpha   90.00
_cell.angle_beta   90.00
_cell.angle_gamma   90.00
#
_symmetry.space_group_name_H-M   'P 1'
#
loop_
_entity.id
_entity.type
_entity.pdbx_description
1 polymer ?
#
loop_
_entity_poly.entity_id
_entity_poly.type
_entity_poly.pdbx_seq_one_letter_code
_entity_poly.pdbx_strand_id
1 'polypeptide(L)'
;MVRTLVLTVDRDNDLGVKAAIRGPVIGRKPTITAAIKLGIADPEESDTNAILGALHHYDRLIENIDPNDEAEVAILTGDVRVGPRSDRAIASQLDEVIKEFQPDVAILVTDGADDEASMPIITSRIRVDHLEKIIVRQSKGIESTYYYIAKAIDDPRWRAKLLVPISIFLMIIGLGLIIPNGRIL
;
A
#
# COMPACT_ATOMS: atom_id res chain seq x y z
N MET A 1 -19.47 -22.80 11.17
CA MET A 1 -18.05 -22.61 11.52
C MET A 1 -17.35 -22.03 10.31
N VAL A 2 -16.97 -20.78 10.36
CA VAL A 2 -16.21 -20.09 9.33
C VAL A 2 -14.81 -19.82 9.86
N ARG A 3 -13.81 -20.10 9.05
CA ARG A 3 -12.39 -19.87 9.41
C ARG A 3 -11.86 -18.71 8.56
N THR A 4 -11.57 -17.60 9.22
CA THR A 4 -11.15 -16.35 8.56
C THR A 4 -9.65 -16.12 8.75
N LEU A 5 -8.94 -15.94 7.64
CA LEU A 5 -7.52 -15.58 7.64
C LEU A 5 -7.36 -14.08 7.42
N VAL A 6 -6.80 -13.37 8.40
CA VAL A 6 -6.36 -11.98 8.21
C VAL A 6 -4.93 -12.02 7.68
N LEU A 7 -4.72 -11.49 6.48
CA LEU A 7 -3.48 -11.64 5.74
C LEU A 7 -2.86 -10.28 5.40
N THR A 8 -1.56 -10.15 5.57
CA THR A 8 -0.77 -9.06 4.99
C THR A 8 0.42 -9.62 4.22
N VAL A 9 0.90 -8.87 3.25
CA VAL A 9 1.98 -9.29 2.35
C VAL A 9 3.08 -8.24 2.38
N ASP A 10 4.29 -8.68 2.62
CA ASP A 10 5.53 -7.93 2.47
C ASP A 10 6.18 -8.41 1.17
N ARG A 11 5.89 -7.74 0.06
CA ARG A 11 6.20 -8.27 -1.27
C ARG A 11 7.68 -8.20 -1.63
N ASP A 12 8.41 -7.22 -1.12
CA ASP A 12 9.84 -6.99 -1.35
C ASP A 12 10.74 -7.55 -0.24
N ASN A 13 10.13 -8.24 0.75
CA ASN A 13 10.82 -8.94 1.82
C ASN A 13 11.60 -8.02 2.78
N ASP A 14 11.03 -6.89 3.13
CA ASP A 14 11.59 -5.95 4.08
C ASP A 14 11.73 -6.56 5.49
N LEU A 15 10.77 -7.40 5.90
CA LEU A 15 10.89 -8.21 7.13
C LEU A 15 12.14 -9.10 7.12
N GLY A 16 12.45 -9.74 5.99
CA GLY A 16 13.64 -10.57 5.87
C GLY A 16 14.92 -9.76 5.88
N VAL A 17 14.94 -8.65 5.16
CA VAL A 17 16.14 -7.80 4.97
C VAL A 17 16.43 -6.96 6.21
N LYS A 18 15.43 -6.29 6.77
CA LYS A 18 15.58 -5.31 7.85
C LYS A 18 15.47 -5.93 9.23
N ALA A 19 14.54 -6.88 9.42
CA ALA A 19 14.25 -7.49 10.73
C ALA A 19 14.73 -8.94 10.88
N ALA A 20 15.34 -9.53 9.85
CA ALA A 20 15.80 -10.93 9.82
C ALA A 20 14.68 -11.95 10.16
N ILE A 21 13.45 -11.67 9.72
CA ILE A 21 12.28 -12.53 9.91
C ILE A 21 11.89 -13.14 8.57
N ARG A 22 11.75 -14.46 8.55
CA ARG A 22 11.28 -15.19 7.37
C ARG A 22 9.81 -15.55 7.52
N GLY A 23 9.06 -15.39 6.43
CA GLY A 23 7.68 -15.85 6.36
C GLY A 23 7.54 -17.35 6.06
N PRO A 24 6.31 -17.91 6.17
CA PRO A 24 5.17 -17.16 6.69
C PRO A 24 5.29 -16.92 8.19
N VAL A 25 4.79 -15.77 8.67
CA VAL A 25 4.65 -15.50 10.11
C VAL A 25 3.19 -15.73 10.48
N ILE A 26 2.91 -16.76 11.27
CA ILE A 26 1.54 -17.17 11.61
C ILE A 26 1.29 -16.92 13.08
N GLY A 27 0.14 -16.37 13.39
CA GLY A 27 -0.32 -16.14 14.75
C GLY A 27 -0.05 -14.75 15.31
N ARG A 28 -0.93 -14.33 16.23
CA ARG A 28 -0.93 -12.97 16.80
C ARG A 28 0.41 -12.58 17.43
N LYS A 29 0.99 -13.45 18.27
CA LYS A 29 2.25 -13.13 19.00
C LYS A 29 3.46 -13.00 18.05
N PRO A 30 3.69 -13.92 17.11
CA PRO A 30 4.74 -13.77 16.11
C PRO A 30 4.57 -12.51 15.25
N THR A 31 3.33 -12.19 14.86
CA THR A 31 3.01 -11.00 14.07
C THR A 31 3.33 -9.70 14.83
N ILE A 32 2.99 -9.61 16.14
CA ILE A 32 3.39 -8.48 16.98
C ILE A 32 4.92 -8.35 17.03
N THR A 33 5.61 -9.48 17.20
CA THR A 33 7.09 -9.48 17.25
C THR A 33 7.68 -9.00 15.93
N ALA A 34 7.10 -9.39 14.80
CA ALA A 34 7.51 -8.95 13.48
C ALA A 34 7.33 -7.44 13.30
N ALA A 35 6.14 -6.91 13.65
CA ALA A 35 5.86 -5.47 13.58
C ALA A 35 6.84 -4.64 14.42
N ILE A 36 7.10 -5.07 15.67
CA ILE A 36 8.01 -4.36 16.57
C ILE A 36 9.45 -4.39 16.03
N LYS A 37 9.93 -5.54 15.57
CA LYS A 37 11.30 -5.65 15.04
C LYS A 37 11.48 -4.83 13.77
N LEU A 38 10.51 -4.85 12.86
CA LEU A 38 10.57 -4.05 11.63
C LEU A 38 10.55 -2.55 11.95
N GLY A 39 9.61 -2.10 12.78
CA GLY A 39 9.51 -0.68 13.16
C GLY A 39 10.70 -0.17 13.98
N ILE A 40 11.43 -1.05 14.72
CA ILE A 40 12.69 -0.67 15.37
C ILE A 40 13.84 -0.61 14.36
N ALA A 41 13.87 -1.52 13.39
CA ALA A 41 14.90 -1.57 12.36
C ALA A 41 14.77 -0.42 11.36
N ASP A 42 13.53 -0.08 10.98
CA ASP A 42 13.20 1.03 10.09
C ASP A 42 11.86 1.68 10.52
N PRO A 43 11.93 2.79 11.28
CA PRO A 43 10.72 3.48 11.76
C PRO A 43 9.87 4.13 10.66
N GLU A 44 10.42 4.28 9.45
CA GLU A 44 9.69 4.88 8.31
C GLU A 44 9.07 3.81 7.40
N GLU A 45 9.27 2.52 7.72
CA GLU A 45 8.78 1.41 6.91
C GLU A 45 7.27 1.28 6.97
N SER A 46 6.63 1.34 5.80
CA SER A 46 5.18 1.32 5.67
C SER A 46 4.57 -0.04 6.00
N ASP A 47 5.28 -1.14 5.72
CA ASP A 47 4.83 -2.49 6.04
C ASP A 47 4.56 -2.68 7.53
N THR A 48 5.27 -1.95 8.41
CA THR A 48 4.96 -1.92 9.84
C THR A 48 3.51 -1.52 10.10
N ASN A 49 2.99 -0.56 9.33
CA ASN A 49 1.61 -0.10 9.47
C ASN A 49 0.61 -1.12 8.91
N ALA A 50 0.94 -1.80 7.81
CA ALA A 50 0.12 -2.88 7.26
C ALA A 50 0.01 -4.05 8.26
N ILE A 51 1.14 -4.46 8.88
CA ILE A 51 1.17 -5.52 9.89
C ILE A 51 0.35 -5.12 11.13
N LEU A 52 0.49 -3.89 11.63
CA LEU A 52 -0.29 -3.39 12.76
C LEU A 52 -1.77 -3.26 12.40
N GLY A 53 -2.09 -2.88 11.17
CA GLY A 53 -3.45 -2.87 10.63
C GLY A 53 -4.07 -4.27 10.60
N ALA A 54 -3.31 -5.27 10.15
CA ALA A 54 -3.75 -6.66 10.15
C ALA A 54 -4.02 -7.17 11.57
N LEU A 55 -3.15 -6.85 12.54
CA LEU A 55 -3.36 -7.16 13.94
C LEU A 55 -4.60 -6.49 14.52
N HIS A 56 -4.80 -5.19 14.22
CA HIS A 56 -5.99 -4.47 14.65
C HIS A 56 -7.28 -5.10 14.10
N HIS A 57 -7.26 -5.46 12.81
CA HIS A 57 -8.40 -6.11 12.17
C HIS A 57 -8.69 -7.50 12.77
N TYR A 58 -7.63 -8.27 13.00
CA TYR A 58 -7.72 -9.58 13.68
C TYR A 58 -8.30 -9.45 15.10
N ASP A 59 -7.79 -8.51 15.90
CA ASP A 59 -8.25 -8.32 17.29
C ASP A 59 -9.74 -7.94 17.32
N ARG A 60 -10.16 -7.02 16.44
CA ARG A 60 -11.58 -6.65 16.31
C ARG A 60 -12.46 -7.80 15.83
N LEU A 61 -11.93 -8.66 14.96
CA LEU A 61 -12.64 -9.84 14.49
C LEU A 61 -12.85 -10.82 15.67
N ILE A 62 -11.80 -11.10 16.43
CA ILE A 62 -11.87 -12.00 17.62
C ILE A 62 -12.83 -11.47 18.69
N GLU A 63 -12.91 -10.16 18.91
CA GLU A 63 -13.86 -9.56 19.86
C GLU A 63 -15.32 -9.78 19.49
N ASN A 64 -15.62 -9.96 18.20
CA ASN A 64 -16.98 -10.02 17.67
C ASN A 64 -17.31 -11.34 16.97
N ILE A 65 -16.39 -12.33 16.99
CA ILE A 65 -16.54 -13.59 16.29
C ILE A 65 -17.59 -14.50 16.99
N ASP A 66 -18.35 -15.22 16.19
CA ASP A 66 -19.25 -16.23 16.73
C ASP A 66 -18.47 -17.34 17.43
N PRO A 67 -19.00 -17.94 18.53
CA PRO A 67 -18.26 -18.94 19.32
C PRO A 67 -17.78 -20.18 18.53
N ASN A 68 -18.39 -20.44 17.39
CA ASN A 68 -18.06 -21.57 16.53
C ASN A 68 -17.09 -21.22 15.38
N ASP A 69 -16.77 -19.93 15.21
CA ASP A 69 -15.90 -19.46 14.15
C ASP A 69 -14.46 -19.27 14.65
N GLU A 70 -13.51 -19.32 13.75
CA GLU A 70 -12.10 -19.18 14.08
C GLU A 70 -11.48 -18.10 13.20
N ALA A 71 -10.48 -17.42 13.73
CA ALA A 71 -9.68 -16.49 12.96
C ALA A 71 -8.19 -16.69 13.25
N GLU A 72 -7.37 -16.42 12.24
CA GLU A 72 -5.91 -16.39 12.37
C GLU A 72 -5.36 -15.20 11.60
N VAL A 73 -4.16 -14.74 11.99
CA VAL A 73 -3.43 -13.68 11.31
C VAL A 73 -2.10 -14.19 10.79
N ALA A 74 -1.75 -13.83 9.55
CA ALA A 74 -0.49 -14.22 8.95
C ALA A 74 0.14 -13.11 8.11
N ILE A 75 1.48 -13.15 8.04
CA ILE A 75 2.28 -12.33 7.13
C ILE A 75 2.96 -13.25 6.12
N LEU A 76 2.84 -12.93 4.85
CA LEU A 76 3.60 -13.58 3.78
C LEU A 76 4.74 -12.66 3.35
N THR A 77 5.92 -13.21 3.17
CA THR A 77 7.08 -12.45 2.69
C THR A 77 7.48 -12.88 1.29
N GLY A 78 7.73 -11.91 0.43
CA GLY A 78 8.18 -12.16 -0.93
C GLY A 78 9.69 -12.36 -1.07
N ASP A 79 10.27 -11.69 -2.05
CA ASP A 79 11.72 -11.71 -2.34
C ASP A 79 12.17 -10.28 -2.67
N VAL A 80 13.37 -9.91 -2.26
CA VAL A 80 13.99 -8.59 -2.55
C VAL A 80 13.92 -8.22 -4.04
N ARG A 81 13.90 -9.23 -4.91
CA ARG A 81 13.64 -9.04 -6.33
C ARG A 81 12.16 -9.23 -6.60
N VAL A 82 11.42 -8.15 -6.45
CA VAL A 82 9.98 -8.09 -6.76
C VAL A 82 9.73 -8.61 -8.18
N GLY A 83 8.75 -9.52 -8.32
CA GLY A 83 8.39 -10.17 -9.57
C GLY A 83 8.15 -11.67 -9.41
N PRO A 84 8.40 -12.51 -10.44
CA PRO A 84 8.04 -13.93 -10.40
C PRO A 84 8.69 -14.76 -9.26
N ARG A 85 9.77 -14.27 -8.67
CA ARG A 85 10.40 -14.93 -7.50
C ARG A 85 9.61 -14.64 -6.23
N SER A 86 9.32 -13.35 -6.00
CA SER A 86 8.46 -12.90 -4.90
C SER A 86 7.10 -13.57 -4.99
N ASP A 87 6.49 -13.57 -6.18
CA ASP A 87 5.19 -14.18 -6.43
C ASP A 87 5.17 -15.68 -6.06
N ARG A 88 6.22 -16.43 -6.39
CA ARG A 88 6.36 -17.85 -6.01
C ARG A 88 6.58 -18.04 -4.51
N ALA A 89 7.34 -17.14 -3.86
CA ALA A 89 7.56 -17.21 -2.42
C ALA A 89 6.25 -16.99 -1.67
N ILE A 90 5.49 -15.94 -2.03
CA ILE A 90 4.17 -15.65 -1.48
C ILE A 90 3.21 -16.83 -1.71
N ALA A 91 3.17 -17.37 -2.93
CA ALA A 91 2.33 -18.51 -3.27
C ALA A 91 2.61 -19.73 -2.39
N SER A 92 3.89 -20.09 -2.24
CA SER A 92 4.32 -21.25 -1.43
C SER A 92 3.98 -21.07 0.05
N GLN A 93 4.19 -19.87 0.60
CA GLN A 93 3.86 -19.56 1.98
C GLN A 93 2.36 -19.56 2.23
N LEU A 94 1.57 -19.03 1.28
CA LEU A 94 0.12 -19.08 1.37
C LEU A 94 -0.40 -20.52 1.36
N ASP A 95 0.16 -21.40 0.51
CA ASP A 95 -0.18 -22.81 0.48
C ASP A 95 0.13 -23.50 1.83
N GLU A 96 1.22 -23.10 2.51
CA GLU A 96 1.58 -23.59 3.84
C GLU A 96 0.55 -23.12 4.90
N VAL A 97 0.20 -21.82 4.92
CA VAL A 97 -0.81 -21.28 5.83
C VAL A 97 -2.18 -21.93 5.61
N ILE A 98 -2.58 -22.12 4.34
CA ILE A 98 -3.86 -22.78 4.01
C ILE A 98 -3.85 -24.24 4.50
N LYS A 99 -2.75 -24.95 4.37
CA LYS A 99 -2.63 -26.34 4.85
C LYS A 99 -2.72 -26.43 6.37
N GLU A 100 -2.14 -25.47 7.10
CA GLU A 100 -2.12 -25.45 8.55
C GLU A 100 -3.46 -24.99 9.15
N PHE A 101 -3.96 -23.85 8.71
CA PHE A 101 -5.16 -23.25 9.29
C PHE A 101 -6.45 -23.64 8.58
N GLN A 102 -6.42 -24.03 7.29
CA GLN A 102 -7.58 -24.37 6.46
C GLN A 102 -8.68 -23.27 6.45
N PRO A 103 -8.34 -22.04 6.08
CA PRO A 103 -9.28 -20.94 6.10
C PRO A 103 -10.33 -21.09 4.98
N ASP A 104 -11.56 -20.66 5.25
CA ASP A 104 -12.64 -20.57 4.25
C ASP A 104 -12.56 -19.27 3.45
N VAL A 105 -12.13 -18.20 4.12
CA VAL A 105 -12.05 -16.86 3.57
C VAL A 105 -10.82 -16.11 4.08
N ALA A 106 -10.40 -15.11 3.33
CA ALA A 106 -9.34 -14.19 3.73
C ALA A 106 -9.80 -12.74 3.74
N ILE A 107 -9.20 -11.96 4.62
CA ILE A 107 -9.22 -10.50 4.64
C ILE A 107 -7.79 -10.06 4.35
N LEU A 108 -7.59 -9.34 3.25
CA LEU A 108 -6.26 -8.82 2.91
C LEU A 108 -6.11 -7.41 3.44
N VAL A 109 -5.04 -7.17 4.19
CA VAL A 109 -4.65 -5.85 4.70
C VAL A 109 -3.36 -5.43 4.01
N THR A 110 -3.35 -4.26 3.39
CA THR A 110 -2.22 -3.74 2.59
C THR A 110 -2.00 -2.26 2.87
N ASP A 111 -0.79 -1.77 2.67
CA ASP A 111 -0.45 -0.34 2.73
C ASP A 111 -0.40 0.30 1.33
N GLY A 112 -0.38 -0.47 0.25
CA GLY A 112 -0.27 0.08 -1.08
C GLY A 112 -0.41 -0.86 -2.27
N ALA A 113 -0.16 -0.28 -3.45
CA ALA A 113 -0.41 -0.92 -4.73
C ALA A 113 0.54 -2.10 -5.03
N ASP A 114 1.75 -2.09 -4.47
CA ASP A 114 2.74 -3.14 -4.71
C ASP A 114 2.29 -4.46 -4.09
N ASP A 115 1.74 -4.41 -2.87
CA ASP A 115 1.16 -5.58 -2.21
C ASP A 115 -0.14 -6.02 -2.87
N GLU A 116 -0.98 -5.06 -3.31
CA GLU A 116 -2.19 -5.34 -4.07
C GLU A 116 -1.90 -6.12 -5.36
N ALA A 117 -0.70 -5.98 -5.94
CA ALA A 117 -0.28 -6.78 -7.09
C ALA A 117 -0.15 -8.28 -6.78
N SER A 118 -0.11 -8.67 -5.50
CA SER A 118 -0.17 -10.08 -5.06
C SER A 118 -1.60 -10.65 -5.05
N MET A 119 -2.62 -9.82 -5.19
CA MET A 119 -4.02 -10.21 -5.15
C MET A 119 -4.37 -11.39 -6.09
N PRO A 120 -3.92 -11.43 -7.38
CA PRO A 120 -4.22 -12.55 -8.26
C PRO A 120 -3.67 -13.89 -7.73
N ILE A 121 -2.53 -13.85 -7.02
CA ILE A 121 -1.92 -15.05 -6.43
C ILE A 121 -2.77 -15.54 -5.26
N ILE A 122 -3.21 -14.62 -4.41
CA ILE A 122 -4.02 -14.91 -3.23
C ILE A 122 -5.39 -15.44 -3.65
N THR A 123 -6.09 -14.73 -4.54
CA THR A 123 -7.44 -15.09 -4.99
C THR A 123 -7.49 -16.37 -5.78
N SER A 124 -6.37 -16.82 -6.37
CA SER A 124 -6.27 -18.14 -7.03
C SER A 124 -6.28 -19.31 -6.04
N ARG A 125 -6.10 -19.06 -4.74
CA ARG A 125 -5.97 -20.08 -3.69
C ARG A 125 -7.02 -20.00 -2.61
N ILE A 126 -7.45 -18.80 -2.30
CA ILE A 126 -8.45 -18.54 -1.26
C ILE A 126 -9.37 -17.40 -1.68
N ARG A 127 -10.64 -17.47 -1.29
CA ARG A 127 -11.59 -16.38 -1.49
C ARG A 127 -11.23 -15.21 -0.58
N VAL A 128 -11.03 -14.03 -1.17
CA VAL A 128 -10.84 -12.78 -0.43
C VAL A 128 -12.17 -12.06 -0.32
N ASP A 129 -12.69 -11.93 0.89
CA ASP A 129 -13.98 -11.28 1.16
C ASP A 129 -13.84 -9.77 1.38
N HIS A 130 -12.67 -9.33 1.85
CA HIS A 130 -12.43 -7.92 2.12
C HIS A 130 -10.97 -7.53 1.86
N LEU A 131 -10.79 -6.31 1.34
CA LEU A 131 -9.50 -5.66 1.19
C LEU A 131 -9.51 -4.39 2.04
N GLU A 132 -8.66 -4.34 3.05
CA GLU A 132 -8.45 -3.17 3.90
C GLU A 132 -7.16 -2.47 3.50
N LYS A 133 -7.28 -1.19 3.14
CA LYS A 133 -6.11 -0.37 2.80
C LYS A 133 -5.74 0.55 3.95
N ILE A 134 -4.55 0.35 4.49
CA ILE A 134 -3.99 1.20 5.55
C ILE A 134 -3.37 2.44 4.91
N ILE A 135 -3.98 3.57 5.12
CA ILE A 135 -3.47 4.86 4.64
C ILE A 135 -2.84 5.61 5.81
N VAL A 136 -1.52 5.68 5.83
CA VAL A 136 -0.80 6.51 6.80
C VAL A 136 -0.91 7.98 6.37
N ARG A 137 -1.54 8.81 7.20
CA ARG A 137 -1.62 10.25 6.96
C ARG A 137 -0.24 10.89 7.21
N GLN A 138 0.58 10.93 6.18
CA GLN A 138 1.84 11.67 6.23
C GLN A 138 1.55 13.16 5.97
N SER A 139 1.55 13.98 7.01
CA SER A 139 1.36 15.43 6.90
C SER A 139 2.52 16.15 6.18
N LYS A 140 3.69 15.52 6.13
CA LYS A 140 4.92 16.13 5.56
C LYS A 140 4.90 16.30 4.02
N GLY A 141 4.15 15.48 3.28
CA GLY A 141 4.17 15.50 1.81
C GLY A 141 3.48 16.72 1.19
N ILE A 142 2.39 17.17 1.80
CA ILE A 142 1.60 18.30 1.28
C ILE A 142 2.29 19.64 1.62
N GLU A 143 2.84 19.78 2.83
CA GLU A 143 3.53 21.00 3.24
C GLU A 143 4.83 21.21 2.44
N SER A 144 5.60 20.16 2.20
CA SER A 144 6.82 20.27 1.38
C SER A 144 6.49 20.59 -0.08
N THR A 145 5.48 19.95 -0.67
CA THR A 145 5.04 20.22 -2.05
C THR A 145 4.52 21.65 -2.18
N TYR A 146 3.69 22.11 -1.23
CA TYR A 146 3.21 23.51 -1.19
C TYR A 146 4.39 24.48 -1.05
N TYR A 147 5.34 24.20 -0.16
CA TYR A 147 6.54 25.03 0.01
C TYR A 147 7.38 25.11 -1.27
N TYR A 148 7.61 23.98 -1.97
CA TYR A 148 8.33 23.99 -3.25
C TYR A 148 7.58 24.73 -4.36
N ILE A 149 6.27 24.59 -4.43
CA ILE A 149 5.43 25.34 -5.39
C ILE A 149 5.45 26.82 -5.06
N ALA A 150 5.26 27.20 -3.80
CA ALA A 150 5.32 28.59 -3.35
C ALA A 150 6.69 29.22 -3.65
N LYS A 151 7.78 28.50 -3.32
CA LYS A 151 9.14 28.93 -3.60
C LYS A 151 9.45 29.03 -5.10
N ALA A 152 8.92 28.12 -5.92
CA ALA A 152 9.07 28.18 -7.37
C ALA A 152 8.32 29.37 -7.97
N ILE A 153 7.16 29.74 -7.41
CA ILE A 153 6.40 30.93 -7.81
C ILE A 153 7.10 32.23 -7.37
N ASP A 154 7.79 32.24 -6.25
CA ASP A 154 8.52 33.40 -5.73
C ASP A 154 9.86 33.61 -6.44
N ASP A 155 10.43 32.58 -7.10
CA ASP A 155 11.67 32.72 -7.87
C ASP A 155 11.43 33.51 -9.18
N PRO A 156 12.03 34.71 -9.35
CA PRO A 156 11.84 35.53 -10.55
C PRO A 156 12.18 34.82 -11.87
N ARG A 157 13.10 33.88 -11.82
CA ARG A 157 13.52 33.10 -13.01
C ARG A 157 12.47 32.06 -13.43
N TRP A 158 11.81 31.45 -12.48
CA TRP A 158 10.71 30.52 -12.73
C TRP A 158 9.43 31.26 -13.12
N ARG A 159 9.14 32.40 -12.47
CA ARG A 159 8.00 33.26 -12.86
C ARG A 159 8.08 33.66 -14.33
N ALA A 160 9.25 34.12 -14.79
CA ALA A 160 9.41 34.53 -16.19
C ALA A 160 9.24 33.33 -17.14
N LYS A 161 9.82 32.19 -16.83
CA LYS A 161 9.74 30.99 -17.68
C LYS A 161 8.34 30.38 -17.77
N LEU A 162 7.53 30.52 -16.75
CA LEU A 162 6.19 29.91 -16.65
C LEU A 162 5.08 30.90 -17.03
N LEU A 163 5.13 32.12 -16.51
CA LEU A 163 4.07 33.11 -16.73
C LEU A 163 4.14 33.78 -18.09
N VAL A 164 5.34 33.99 -18.66
CA VAL A 164 5.46 34.62 -19.98
C VAL A 164 4.84 33.77 -21.10
N PRO A 165 5.14 32.48 -21.24
CA PRO A 165 4.48 31.66 -22.26
C PRO A 165 2.96 31.55 -22.06
N ILE A 166 2.51 31.41 -20.79
CA ILE A 166 1.08 31.34 -20.47
C ILE A 166 0.38 32.64 -20.82
N SER A 167 0.99 33.80 -20.53
CA SER A 167 0.43 35.11 -20.86
C SER A 167 0.33 35.31 -22.37
N ILE A 168 1.35 34.92 -23.12
CA ILE A 168 1.34 34.99 -24.60
C ILE A 168 0.23 34.07 -25.14
N PHE A 169 0.09 32.86 -24.63
CA PHE A 169 -0.94 31.92 -25.05
C PHE A 169 -2.36 32.47 -24.81
N LEU A 170 -2.60 33.00 -23.60
CA LEU A 170 -3.88 33.64 -23.26
C LEU A 170 -4.16 34.88 -24.10
N MET A 171 -3.14 35.67 -24.42
CA MET A 171 -3.26 36.85 -25.30
C MET A 171 -3.65 36.43 -26.73
N ILE A 172 -3.07 35.37 -27.26
CA ILE A 172 -3.41 34.86 -28.61
C ILE A 172 -4.86 34.37 -28.63
N ILE A 173 -5.29 33.61 -27.61
CA ILE A 173 -6.68 33.16 -27.50
C ILE A 173 -7.62 34.36 -27.36
N GLY A 174 -7.30 35.33 -26.51
CA GLY A 174 -8.10 36.53 -26.30
C GLY A 174 -8.25 37.35 -27.57
N LEU A 175 -7.18 37.53 -28.34
CA LEU A 175 -7.25 38.20 -29.63
C LEU A 175 -8.08 37.40 -30.67
N GLY A 176 -7.97 36.07 -30.67
CA GLY A 176 -8.75 35.21 -31.55
C GLY A 176 -10.26 35.24 -31.24
N LEU A 177 -10.64 35.48 -29.98
CA LEU A 177 -12.04 35.63 -29.57
C LEU A 177 -12.62 37.02 -29.87
N ILE A 178 -11.77 38.07 -29.91
CA ILE A 178 -12.17 39.45 -30.21
C ILE A 178 -12.33 39.68 -31.71
N ILE A 179 -11.58 38.99 -32.54
CA ILE A 179 -11.68 39.08 -34.01
C ILE A 179 -12.78 38.10 -34.47
N PRO A 180 -14.02 38.55 -34.66
CA PRO A 180 -15.08 37.66 -35.12
C PRO A 180 -14.84 37.36 -36.61
N ASN A 181 -14.63 36.06 -36.92
CA ASN A 181 -14.51 35.51 -38.26
C ASN A 181 -13.41 36.17 -39.09
N GLY A 182 -12.21 35.61 -39.03
CA GLY A 182 -11.08 35.96 -39.88
C GLY A 182 -11.38 35.88 -41.39
N ARG A 183 -12.08 36.85 -41.91
CA ARG A 183 -11.95 37.28 -43.30
C ARG A 183 -10.85 38.32 -43.29
N ILE A 184 -9.64 37.85 -43.45
CA ILE A 184 -8.54 38.66 -43.97
C ILE A 184 -8.84 38.76 -45.45
N LEU A 185 -9.19 39.95 -45.90
CA LEU A 185 -9.19 40.36 -47.30
C LEU A 185 -7.77 40.23 -47.89
#